data_ce864e9f5689502f5508f386f87eea3a
#
_entry.id   ce864e9f5689502f5508f386f87eea3a
#
_cell.length_a   1.000
_cell.length_b   1.000
_cell.length_c   1.000
_cell.angle_alpha   90.00
_cell.angle_beta   90.00
_cell.angle_gamma   90.00
#
_symmetry.space_group_name_H-M   'P 1'
#
loop_
_entity.id
_entity.type
_entity.pdbx_description
1 polymer ?
#
loop_
_entity_poly.entity_id
_entity_poly.type
_entity_poly.pdbx_seq_one_letter_code
_entity_poly.pdbx_strand_id
1 'polypeptide(L)'
;MANAINWFEIPVKDFKRAKKFYDTILGTKSQVMEAMGMKMAFFPADMENGSVGGGIIEGKGYAPSKKGTLAYLNGGEDLSKILKKVEKAGGEIVLNL
;
A
#
# COMPACT_ATOMS: atom_id res chain seq x y z
N MET A 1 4.03 -23.95 -1.67
CA MET A 1 4.06 -22.48 -1.57
C MET A 1 3.63 -21.90 -2.91
N ALA A 2 2.50 -21.20 -2.94
CA ALA A 2 1.99 -20.62 -4.19
C ALA A 2 2.67 -19.29 -4.52
N ASN A 3 2.99 -18.51 -3.49
CA ASN A 3 3.60 -17.19 -3.64
C ASN A 3 4.85 -17.08 -2.79
N ALA A 4 5.87 -16.41 -3.30
CA ALA A 4 7.09 -16.17 -2.54
C ALA A 4 6.85 -15.19 -1.39
N ILE A 5 5.89 -14.28 -1.55
CA ILE A 5 5.48 -13.33 -0.51
C ILE A 5 4.15 -13.75 0.07
N ASN A 6 4.07 -13.72 1.39
CA ASN A 6 2.86 -14.05 2.13
C ASN A 6 2.18 -12.81 2.71
N TRP A 7 2.96 -11.80 3.05
CA TRP A 7 2.50 -10.55 3.65
C TRP A 7 3.49 -9.44 3.34
N PHE A 8 3.01 -8.20 3.20
CA PHE A 8 3.90 -7.06 3.04
C PHE A 8 3.43 -5.88 3.87
N GLU A 9 4.39 -5.01 4.27
CA GLU A 9 4.10 -3.78 5.00
C GLU A 9 4.88 -2.64 4.37
N ILE A 10 4.21 -1.51 4.16
CA ILE A 10 4.83 -0.30 3.62
C ILE A 10 4.94 0.73 4.75
N PRO A 11 6.16 1.04 5.22
CA PRO A 11 6.34 2.07 6.25
C PRO A 11 5.96 3.45 5.72
N VAL A 12 5.25 4.22 6.55
CA VAL A 12 4.83 5.58 6.19
C VAL A 12 5.10 6.53 7.36
N LYS A 13 5.27 7.82 7.07
CA LYS A 13 5.45 8.85 8.08
C LYS A 13 4.14 9.56 8.43
N ASP A 14 3.31 9.82 7.41
CA ASP A 14 2.03 10.50 7.58
C ASP A 14 0.93 9.50 7.23
N PHE A 15 0.40 8.86 8.27
CA PHE A 15 -0.55 7.78 8.12
C PHE A 15 -1.82 8.20 7.37
N LYS A 16 -2.41 9.33 7.77
CA LYS A 16 -3.67 9.80 7.15
C LYS A 16 -3.48 10.11 5.67
N ARG A 17 -2.38 10.78 5.33
CA ARG A 17 -2.07 11.11 3.96
C ARG A 17 -1.81 9.84 3.13
N ALA A 18 -1.03 8.91 3.68
CA ALA A 18 -0.72 7.66 2.99
C ALA A 18 -1.96 6.81 2.78
N LYS A 19 -2.81 6.69 3.81
CA LYS A 19 -4.05 5.93 3.70
C LYS A 19 -4.95 6.51 2.60
N LYS A 20 -5.12 7.84 2.59
CA LYS A 20 -5.92 8.51 1.57
C LYS A 20 -5.34 8.28 0.17
N PHE A 21 -4.01 8.36 0.04
CA PHE A 21 -3.35 8.13 -1.24
C PHE A 21 -3.62 6.72 -1.78
N TYR A 22 -3.33 5.69 -0.97
CA TYR A 22 -3.50 4.32 -1.43
C TYR A 22 -4.95 3.94 -1.64
N ASP A 23 -5.85 4.36 -0.75
CA ASP A 23 -7.29 4.09 -0.92
C ASP A 23 -7.82 4.73 -2.20
N THR A 24 -7.33 5.92 -2.54
CA THR A 24 -7.74 6.62 -3.76
C THR A 24 -7.25 5.92 -5.01
N ILE A 25 -5.95 5.60 -5.09
CA ILE A 25 -5.40 5.01 -6.32
C ILE A 25 -5.88 3.58 -6.54
N LEU A 26 -6.12 2.83 -5.47
CA LEU A 26 -6.56 1.44 -5.57
C LEU A 26 -8.09 1.30 -5.58
N GLY A 27 -8.81 2.40 -5.32
CA GLY A 27 -10.28 2.37 -5.29
C GLY A 27 -10.83 1.52 -4.16
N THR A 28 -10.16 1.52 -3.01
CA THR A 28 -10.50 0.67 -1.87
C THR A 28 -10.68 1.49 -0.59
N LYS A 29 -11.08 0.80 0.47
CA LYS A 29 -11.09 1.33 1.83
C LYS A 29 -10.30 0.37 2.70
N SER A 30 -9.09 0.76 3.07
CA SER A 30 -8.27 -0.05 3.96
C SER A 30 -8.82 0.00 5.39
N GLN A 31 -8.67 -1.10 6.12
CA GLN A 31 -9.12 -1.20 7.51
C GLN A 31 -8.03 -0.73 8.45
N VAL A 32 -8.40 0.21 9.34
CA VAL A 32 -7.45 0.78 10.31
C VAL A 32 -7.39 -0.09 11.56
N MET A 33 -6.16 -0.31 12.04
CA MET A 33 -5.92 -0.95 13.33
C MET A 33 -4.83 -0.18 14.06
N GLU A 34 -5.07 0.15 15.33
CA GLU A 34 -4.07 0.78 16.19
C GLU A 34 -3.75 -0.17 17.34
N ALA A 35 -2.47 -0.44 17.54
CA ALA A 35 -2.01 -1.29 18.62
C ALA A 35 -0.57 -0.99 18.96
N MET A 36 -0.24 -0.96 20.25
CA MET A 36 1.13 -0.80 20.75
C MET A 36 1.86 0.41 20.17
N GLY A 37 1.14 1.53 19.99
CA GLY A 37 1.72 2.75 19.46
C GLY A 37 1.89 2.76 17.95
N MET A 38 1.38 1.74 17.26
CA MET A 38 1.46 1.66 15.80
C MET A 38 0.09 1.85 15.18
N LYS A 39 0.06 2.51 14.03
CA LYS A 39 -1.14 2.64 13.20
C LYS A 39 -0.94 1.85 11.93
N MET A 40 -1.91 1.00 11.61
CA MET A 40 -1.87 0.17 10.42
C MET A 40 -3.17 0.30 9.64
N ALA A 41 -3.08 0.23 8.32
CA ALA A 41 -4.24 0.14 7.46
C ALA A 41 -4.03 -1.02 6.50
N PHE A 42 -4.94 -1.99 6.54
CA PHE A 42 -4.83 -3.21 5.75
C PHE A 42 -5.62 -3.10 4.47
N PHE A 43 -4.97 -3.42 3.35
CA PHE A 43 -5.65 -3.48 2.06
C PHE A 43 -6.57 -4.70 2.01
N PRO A 44 -7.74 -4.59 1.36
CA PRO A 44 -8.62 -5.75 1.21
C PRO A 44 -7.92 -6.89 0.49
N ALA A 45 -8.03 -8.11 1.01
CA ALA A 45 -7.46 -9.29 0.41
C ALA A 45 -8.26 -10.51 0.83
N ASP A 46 -8.42 -11.47 -0.09
CA ASP A 46 -9.04 -12.75 0.19
C ASP A 46 -7.95 -13.79 0.40
N MET A 47 -7.39 -13.80 1.60
CA MET A 47 -6.25 -14.65 1.93
C MET A 47 -6.60 -16.13 1.96
N GLU A 48 -7.86 -16.47 2.21
CA GLU A 48 -8.32 -17.86 2.19
C GLU A 48 -8.24 -18.45 0.78
N ASN A 49 -8.37 -17.62 -0.25
CA ASN A 49 -8.27 -18.04 -1.64
C ASN A 49 -6.88 -17.77 -2.23
N GLY A 50 -5.87 -17.59 -1.39
CA GLY A 50 -4.49 -17.46 -1.82
C GLY A 50 -4.03 -16.04 -2.17
N SER A 51 -4.84 -15.02 -1.91
CA SER A 51 -4.41 -13.64 -2.11
C SER A 51 -3.37 -13.24 -1.08
N VAL A 52 -2.40 -12.44 -1.50
CA VAL A 52 -1.39 -11.87 -0.60
C VAL A 52 -1.95 -10.61 0.04
N GLY A 53 -1.93 -10.56 1.37
CA GLY A 53 -2.37 -9.39 2.11
C GLY A 53 -1.22 -8.47 2.48
N GLY A 54 -1.56 -7.25 2.88
CA GLY A 54 -0.58 -6.27 3.32
C GLY A 54 -1.22 -4.94 3.65
N GLY A 55 -0.40 -3.97 3.98
CA GLY A 55 -0.90 -2.65 4.30
C GLY A 55 0.21 -1.64 4.53
N ILE A 56 -0.21 -0.47 5.02
CA ILE A 56 0.72 0.58 5.44
C ILE A 56 0.86 0.56 6.95
N ILE A 57 2.02 1.00 7.44
CA ILE A 57 2.30 1.02 8.88
C ILE A 57 3.07 2.29 9.26
N GLU A 58 2.62 2.93 10.34
CA GLU A 58 3.31 4.05 10.94
C GLU A 58 3.62 3.70 12.39
N GLY A 59 4.88 3.83 12.78
CA GLY A 59 5.29 3.53 14.14
C GLY A 59 6.79 3.64 14.34
N LYS A 60 7.21 3.53 15.58
CA LYS A 60 8.62 3.56 15.91
C LYS A 60 9.32 2.33 15.32
N GLY A 61 10.43 2.55 14.65
CA GLY A 61 11.17 1.49 13.98
C GLY A 61 10.76 1.26 12.53
N TYR A 62 9.73 1.96 12.07
CA TYR A 62 9.29 1.89 10.66
C TYR A 62 9.53 3.23 9.98
N ALA A 63 10.37 3.26 8.97
CA ALA A 63 10.68 4.47 8.23
C ALA A 63 10.63 4.22 6.74
N PRO A 64 9.94 5.09 5.95
CA PRO A 64 9.96 4.96 4.51
C PRO A 64 11.36 5.20 3.97
N SER A 65 11.70 4.53 2.85
CA SER A 65 13.01 4.64 2.22
C SER A 65 12.86 4.49 0.71
N LYS A 66 13.78 5.13 -0.02
CA LYS A 66 13.89 4.95 -1.47
C LYS A 66 14.78 3.76 -1.82
N LYS A 67 15.36 3.11 -0.83
CA LYS A 67 16.28 1.97 -1.00
C LYS A 67 15.62 0.70 -0.47
N GLY A 68 16.15 -0.44 -0.89
CA GLY A 68 15.69 -1.74 -0.42
C GLY A 68 14.68 -2.37 -1.36
N THR A 69 13.81 -3.18 -0.79
CA THR A 69 12.84 -3.94 -1.56
C THR A 69 11.81 -3.05 -2.22
N LEU A 70 11.48 -3.36 -3.48
CA LEU A 70 10.42 -2.67 -4.22
C LEU A 70 9.15 -3.52 -4.19
N ALA A 71 8.03 -2.88 -3.86
CA ALA A 71 6.73 -3.54 -3.86
C ALA A 71 5.94 -3.11 -5.09
N TYR A 72 5.45 -4.09 -5.84
CA TYR A 72 4.62 -3.85 -7.02
C TYR A 72 3.19 -4.21 -6.67
N LEU A 73 2.33 -3.19 -6.58
CA LEU A 73 0.93 -3.40 -6.22
C LEU A 73 0.12 -3.77 -7.46
N ASN A 74 -0.88 -4.62 -7.24
CA ASN A 74 -1.78 -5.04 -8.31
C ASN A 74 -2.76 -3.90 -8.62
N GLY A 75 -2.58 -3.29 -9.79
CA GLY A 75 -3.43 -2.20 -10.27
C GLY A 75 -4.60 -2.65 -11.12
N GLY A 76 -4.86 -3.96 -11.23
CA GLY A 76 -5.89 -4.47 -12.08
C GLY A 76 -5.44 -4.61 -13.53
N GLU A 77 -6.40 -4.77 -14.44
CA GLU A 77 -6.10 -5.01 -15.85
C GLU A 77 -5.66 -3.74 -16.60
N ASP A 78 -6.18 -2.59 -16.18
CA ASP A 78 -5.87 -1.31 -16.83
C ASP A 78 -5.16 -0.37 -15.88
N LEU A 79 -3.84 -0.35 -15.96
CA LEU A 79 -3.00 0.48 -15.09
C LEU A 79 -3.15 1.98 -15.38
N SER A 80 -3.67 2.37 -16.55
CA SER A 80 -3.84 3.78 -16.87
C SER A 80 -4.82 4.48 -15.93
N LYS A 81 -5.80 3.76 -15.39
CA LYS A 81 -6.77 4.30 -14.44
C LYS A 81 -6.10 4.71 -13.13
N ILE A 82 -5.20 3.86 -12.63
CA ILE A 82 -4.45 4.17 -11.42
C ILE A 82 -3.45 5.29 -11.67
N LEU A 83 -2.75 5.25 -12.79
CA LEU A 83 -1.77 6.26 -13.16
C LEU A 83 -2.38 7.67 -13.16
N LYS A 84 -3.60 7.81 -13.65
CA LYS A 84 -4.31 9.10 -13.66
C LYS A 84 -4.61 9.62 -12.25
N LYS A 85 -4.77 8.72 -11.29
CA LYS A 85 -5.10 9.08 -9.90
C LYS A 85 -3.88 9.44 -9.07
N VAL A 86 -2.69 8.97 -9.44
CA VAL A 86 -1.49 9.09 -8.60
C VAL A 86 -1.16 10.54 -8.28
N GLU A 87 -1.05 11.40 -9.28
CA GLU A 87 -0.71 12.81 -9.04
C GLU A 87 -1.82 13.57 -8.33
N LYS A 88 -3.07 13.28 -8.66
CA LYS A 88 -4.23 13.89 -7.99
C LYS A 88 -4.30 13.51 -6.51
N ALA A 89 -3.84 12.32 -6.17
CA ALA A 89 -3.83 11.84 -4.78
C ALA A 89 -2.57 12.27 -4.02
N GLY A 90 -1.69 13.04 -4.63
CA GLY A 90 -0.49 13.57 -3.99
C GLY A 90 0.77 12.76 -4.23
N GLY A 91 0.74 11.82 -5.14
CA GLY A 91 1.92 11.02 -5.49
C GLY A 91 2.72 11.63 -6.64
N GLU A 92 3.81 10.98 -6.96
CA GLU A 92 4.72 11.40 -8.01
C GLU A 92 4.99 10.24 -8.96
N ILE A 93 4.96 10.52 -10.27
CA ILE A 93 5.32 9.55 -11.29
C ILE A 93 6.81 9.70 -11.57
N VAL A 94 7.59 8.69 -11.18
CA VAL A 94 9.04 8.71 -11.31
C VAL A 94 9.49 8.14 -12.65
N LEU A 95 8.78 7.13 -13.14
CA LEU A 95 9.10 6.46 -14.40
C LEU A 95 7.79 6.17 -15.14
N ASN A 96 7.69 6.69 -16.36
CA ASN A 96 6.52 6.51 -17.21
C ASN A 96 6.92 5.64 -18.41
N LEU A 97 6.42 4.40 -18.42
CA LEU A 97 6.70 3.44 -19.49
C LEU A 97 5.57 3.36 -20.49
#